data_fcb84ec48f2f61b0df61f9677deb9b3d
#
_entry.id   fcb84ec48f2f61b0df61f9677deb9b3d
#
_cell.length_a   1.000
_cell.length_b   1.000
_cell.length_c   1.000
_cell.angle_alpha   90.00
_cell.angle_beta   90.00
_cell.angle_gamma   90.00
#
_symmetry.space_group_name_H-M   'P 1'
#
loop_
_entity.id
_entity.type
_entity.pdbx_description
1 polymer ?
#
loop_
_entity_poly.entity_id
_entity_poly.type
_entity_poly.pdbx_seq_one_letter_code
_entity_poly.pdbx_strand_id
1 'polypeptide(L)'
;AWELDFWGRIRRLSEAARAEYLGQQAARQAVLLTLISSVASSYIQMRELDSRLEMARRTLETRQESERLAQMRFKAGVISEMELRQAASERQTTLFSVQQLEQAVAQKENELSLLLGRNPGPVQRGRPIDALSVPAVPGGLPSEVLARRPDIQQAEQALISANARIGAAKA
;
A
#
# COMPACT_ATOMS: atom_id res chain seq x y z
N ALA A 1 5.73 -49.41 17.19
CA ALA A 1 6.95 -49.54 17.97
C ALA A 1 7.04 -48.41 18.98
N TRP A 2 7.28 -48.69 20.24
CA TRP A 2 7.48 -47.71 21.30
C TRP A 2 8.96 -47.65 21.61
N GLU A 3 9.59 -46.45 21.55
CA GLU A 3 11.03 -46.23 21.77
C GLU A 3 11.21 -45.55 23.14
N LEU A 4 12.03 -46.13 24.00
CA LEU A 4 12.42 -45.51 25.26
C LEU A 4 13.45 -44.41 25.02
N ASP A 5 13.08 -43.16 25.33
CA ASP A 5 13.90 -41.95 25.10
C ASP A 5 14.87 -41.71 26.27
N PHE A 6 15.82 -42.62 26.49
CA PHE A 6 16.78 -42.48 27.57
C PHE A 6 17.72 -41.30 27.41
N TRP A 7 18.12 -41.00 26.19
CA TRP A 7 19.08 -39.95 25.88
C TRP A 7 18.44 -38.63 25.45
N GLY A 8 17.11 -38.62 25.39
CA GLY A 8 16.33 -37.39 25.09
C GLY A 8 16.23 -37.01 23.61
N ARG A 9 16.55 -37.92 22.68
CA ARG A 9 16.47 -37.68 21.24
C ARG A 9 15.08 -37.25 20.81
N ILE A 10 14.02 -37.98 21.24
CA ILE A 10 12.63 -37.66 20.87
C ILE A 10 12.19 -36.36 21.51
N ARG A 11 12.57 -36.08 22.76
CA ARG A 11 12.28 -34.80 23.42
C ARG A 11 12.93 -33.63 22.67
N ARG A 12 14.19 -33.76 22.23
CA ARG A 12 14.87 -32.72 21.44
C ARG A 12 14.24 -32.51 20.06
N LEU A 13 13.81 -33.58 19.40
CA LEU A 13 13.06 -33.46 18.14
C LEU A 13 11.72 -32.77 18.33
N SER A 14 11.00 -33.05 19.42
CA SER A 14 9.75 -32.36 19.77
C SER A 14 9.97 -30.87 20.06
N GLU A 15 11.06 -30.53 20.75
CA GLU A 15 11.49 -29.15 20.99
C GLU A 15 11.77 -28.42 19.66
N ALA A 16 12.51 -29.06 18.75
CA ALA A 16 12.79 -28.52 17.43
C ALA A 16 11.50 -28.26 16.63
N ALA A 17 10.59 -29.23 16.60
CA ALA A 17 9.31 -29.10 15.91
C ALA A 17 8.42 -27.99 16.50
N ARG A 18 8.41 -27.86 17.84
CA ARG A 18 7.69 -26.77 18.52
C ARG A 18 8.26 -25.40 18.18
N ALA A 19 9.60 -25.26 18.15
CA ALA A 19 10.24 -24.02 17.74
C ALA A 19 9.91 -23.67 16.27
N GLU A 20 9.91 -24.64 15.36
CA GLU A 20 9.47 -24.42 13.98
C GLU A 20 8.03 -23.93 13.89
N TYR A 21 7.11 -24.53 14.65
CA TYR A 21 5.72 -24.07 14.69
C TYR A 21 5.60 -22.63 15.18
N LEU A 22 6.33 -22.25 16.24
CA LEU A 22 6.36 -20.87 16.74
C LEU A 22 6.98 -19.91 15.72
N GLY A 23 8.03 -20.35 15.01
CA GLY A 23 8.63 -19.60 13.91
C GLY A 23 7.61 -19.33 12.77
N GLN A 24 6.76 -20.31 12.42
CA GLN A 24 5.70 -20.12 11.44
C GLN A 24 4.62 -19.15 11.92
N GLN A 25 4.30 -19.14 13.22
CA GLN A 25 3.39 -18.13 13.78
C GLN A 25 3.97 -16.70 13.66
N ALA A 26 5.26 -16.53 13.93
CA ALA A 26 5.94 -15.26 13.76
C ALA A 26 5.98 -14.83 12.28
N ALA A 27 6.28 -15.75 11.36
CA ALA A 27 6.22 -15.50 9.93
C ALA A 27 4.82 -15.03 9.46
N ARG A 28 3.75 -15.65 9.96
CA ARG A 28 2.38 -15.21 9.70
C ARG A 28 2.15 -13.76 10.17
N GLN A 29 2.66 -13.38 11.33
CA GLN A 29 2.54 -12.00 11.84
C GLN A 29 3.29 -11.02 10.95
N ALA A 30 4.49 -11.37 10.45
CA ALA A 30 5.25 -10.55 9.51
C ALA A 30 4.46 -10.30 8.21
N VAL A 31 3.85 -11.33 7.65
CA VAL A 31 3.00 -11.22 6.45
C VAL A 31 1.79 -10.30 6.70
N LEU A 32 1.13 -10.43 7.87
CA LEU A 32 0.00 -9.57 8.23
C LEU A 32 0.42 -8.11 8.35
N LEU A 33 1.56 -7.80 8.96
CA LEU A 33 2.07 -6.43 9.05
C LEU A 33 2.38 -5.85 7.67
N THR A 34 2.99 -6.64 6.80
CA THR A 34 3.25 -6.23 5.41
C THR A 34 1.95 -5.96 4.66
N LEU A 35 0.95 -6.83 4.80
CA LEU A 35 -0.35 -6.64 4.17
C LEU A 35 -1.04 -5.36 4.67
N ILE A 36 -1.08 -5.14 5.99
CA ILE A 36 -1.68 -3.93 6.58
C ILE A 36 -0.98 -2.68 6.05
N SER A 37 0.36 -2.68 6.01
CA SER A 37 1.14 -1.55 5.49
C SER A 37 0.87 -1.30 4.01
N SER A 38 0.76 -2.36 3.20
CA SER A 38 0.45 -2.27 1.78
C SER A 38 -0.95 -1.70 1.55
N VAL A 39 -1.97 -2.19 2.28
CA VAL A 39 -3.34 -1.67 2.21
C VAL A 39 -3.39 -0.20 2.62
N ALA A 40 -2.74 0.18 3.72
CA ALA A 40 -2.70 1.56 4.18
C ALA A 40 -2.03 2.49 3.14
N SER A 41 -0.88 2.09 2.61
CA SER A 41 -0.15 2.85 1.60
C SER A 41 -0.95 3.01 0.31
N SER A 42 -1.54 1.91 -0.20
CA SER A 42 -2.39 1.95 -1.40
C SER A 42 -3.65 2.81 -1.18
N TYR A 43 -4.23 2.79 0.02
CA TYR A 43 -5.39 3.63 0.35
C TYR A 43 -5.01 5.12 0.36
N ILE A 44 -3.88 5.49 0.97
CA ILE A 44 -3.40 6.88 0.98
C ILE A 44 -3.09 7.36 -0.44
N GLN A 45 -2.44 6.53 -1.27
CA GLN A 45 -2.20 6.84 -2.68
C GLN A 45 -3.50 7.02 -3.48
N MET A 46 -4.51 6.21 -3.21
CA MET A 46 -5.84 6.40 -3.81
C MET A 46 -6.44 7.75 -3.42
N ARG A 47 -6.36 8.15 -2.15
CA ARG A 47 -6.86 9.45 -1.68
C ARG A 47 -6.12 10.64 -2.31
N GLU A 48 -4.83 10.47 -2.55
CA GLU A 48 -4.00 11.44 -3.26
C GLU A 48 -4.44 11.57 -4.73
N LEU A 49 -4.68 10.44 -5.41
CA LEU A 49 -5.21 10.44 -6.77
C LEU A 49 -6.60 11.08 -6.87
N ASP A 50 -7.49 10.82 -5.90
CA ASP A 50 -8.80 11.49 -5.81
C ASP A 50 -8.65 13.01 -5.73
N SER A 51 -7.73 13.50 -4.90
CA SER A 51 -7.46 14.95 -4.76
C SER A 51 -6.91 15.56 -6.06
N ARG A 52 -5.97 14.87 -6.71
CA ARG A 52 -5.46 15.30 -8.03
C ARG A 52 -6.55 15.31 -9.09
N LEU A 53 -7.41 14.32 -9.12
CA LEU A 53 -8.52 14.23 -10.06
C LEU A 53 -9.49 15.39 -9.86
N GLU A 54 -9.84 15.71 -8.62
CA GLU A 54 -10.69 16.87 -8.31
C GLU A 54 -10.07 18.18 -8.79
N MET A 55 -8.76 18.37 -8.55
CA MET A 55 -8.04 19.55 -9.02
C MET A 55 -7.98 19.62 -10.55
N ALA A 56 -7.72 18.49 -11.22
CA ALA A 56 -7.69 18.42 -12.66
C ALA A 56 -9.07 18.75 -13.30
N ARG A 57 -10.16 18.29 -12.69
CA ARG A 57 -11.53 18.61 -13.13
C ARG A 57 -11.84 20.10 -12.99
N ARG A 58 -11.48 20.73 -11.88
CA ARG A 58 -11.61 22.19 -11.70
C ARG A 58 -10.78 22.97 -12.73
N THR A 59 -9.58 22.48 -13.02
CA THR A 59 -8.73 23.08 -14.06
C THR A 59 -9.37 22.92 -15.44
N LEU A 60 -9.96 21.79 -15.74
CA LEU A 60 -10.68 21.55 -17.00
C LEU A 60 -11.85 22.52 -17.17
N GLU A 61 -12.65 22.75 -16.13
CA GLU A 61 -13.75 23.75 -16.15
C GLU A 61 -13.21 25.16 -16.50
N THR A 62 -12.10 25.55 -15.87
CA THR A 62 -11.46 26.87 -16.17
C THR A 62 -10.95 26.93 -17.63
N ARG A 63 -10.35 25.84 -18.15
CA ARG A 63 -9.87 25.79 -19.55
C ARG A 63 -11.03 25.78 -20.56
N GLN A 64 -12.14 25.14 -20.23
CA GLN A 64 -13.36 25.17 -21.05
C GLN A 64 -13.91 26.61 -21.16
N GLU A 65 -13.95 27.35 -20.06
CA GLU A 65 -14.38 28.73 -20.07
C GLU A 65 -13.40 29.64 -20.83
N SER A 66 -12.09 29.42 -20.67
CA SER A 66 -11.06 30.15 -21.44
C SER A 66 -11.20 29.93 -22.94
N GLU A 67 -11.44 28.70 -23.39
CA GLU A 67 -11.68 28.40 -24.81
C GLU A 67 -12.97 29.07 -25.30
N ARG A 68 -14.06 29.04 -24.50
CA ARG A 68 -15.32 29.72 -24.84
C ARG A 68 -15.12 31.22 -25.04
N LEU A 69 -14.36 31.87 -24.15
CA LEU A 69 -14.00 33.29 -24.30
C LEU A 69 -13.15 33.54 -25.53
N ALA A 70 -12.16 32.68 -25.80
CA ALA A 70 -11.32 32.79 -27.01
C ALA A 70 -12.18 32.66 -28.28
N GLN A 71 -13.15 31.74 -28.32
CA GLN A 71 -14.08 31.61 -29.45
C GLN A 71 -14.91 32.88 -29.69
N MET A 72 -15.41 33.51 -28.63
CA MET A 72 -16.14 34.78 -28.75
C MET A 72 -15.26 35.91 -29.28
N ARG A 73 -14.02 36.05 -28.76
CA ARG A 73 -13.05 37.07 -29.21
C ARG A 73 -12.61 36.86 -30.64
N PHE A 74 -12.41 35.63 -31.07
CA PHE A 74 -12.09 35.28 -32.44
C PHE A 74 -13.23 35.66 -33.39
N LYS A 75 -14.49 35.34 -33.06
CA LYS A 75 -15.65 35.74 -33.84
C LYS A 75 -15.80 37.26 -33.94
N ALA A 76 -15.38 38.01 -32.94
CA ALA A 76 -15.34 39.46 -32.94
C ALA A 76 -14.09 40.07 -33.66
N GLY A 77 -13.19 39.23 -34.19
CA GLY A 77 -11.99 39.67 -34.87
C GLY A 77 -10.88 40.25 -33.96
N VAL A 78 -10.97 39.96 -32.64
CA VAL A 78 -10.04 40.54 -31.64
C VAL A 78 -8.80 39.70 -31.44
N ILE A 79 -8.87 38.37 -31.67
CA ILE A 79 -7.73 37.48 -31.57
C ILE A 79 -7.51 36.67 -32.84
N SER A 80 -6.28 36.13 -33.00
CA SER A 80 -5.92 35.29 -34.13
C SER A 80 -6.47 33.86 -34.00
N GLU A 81 -6.55 33.16 -35.15
CA GLU A 81 -6.89 31.73 -35.15
C GLU A 81 -5.86 30.92 -34.34
N MET A 82 -4.60 31.30 -34.31
CA MET A 82 -3.55 30.65 -33.56
C MET A 82 -3.87 30.67 -32.05
N GLU A 83 -4.27 31.83 -31.53
CA GLU A 83 -4.65 31.95 -30.09
C GLU A 83 -5.88 31.12 -29.75
N LEU A 84 -6.88 31.05 -30.64
CA LEU A 84 -8.01 30.16 -30.47
C LEU A 84 -7.59 28.67 -30.42
N ARG A 85 -6.73 28.26 -31.38
CA ARG A 85 -6.22 26.87 -31.42
C ARG A 85 -5.38 26.53 -30.20
N GLN A 86 -4.62 27.48 -29.66
CA GLN A 86 -3.85 27.33 -28.43
C GLN A 86 -4.81 27.04 -27.23
N ALA A 87 -5.87 27.83 -27.07
CA ALA A 87 -6.83 27.60 -25.98
C ALA A 87 -7.51 26.24 -26.10
N ALA A 88 -7.89 25.82 -27.31
CA ALA A 88 -8.46 24.50 -27.57
C ALA A 88 -7.47 23.37 -27.24
N SER A 89 -6.18 23.52 -27.59
CA SER A 89 -5.14 22.55 -27.27
C SER A 89 -4.91 22.42 -25.77
N GLU A 90 -4.90 23.52 -25.02
CA GLU A 90 -4.76 23.51 -23.56
C GLU A 90 -5.94 22.80 -22.87
N ARG A 91 -7.16 23.03 -23.32
CA ARG A 91 -8.33 22.28 -22.83
C ARG A 91 -8.20 20.79 -23.13
N GLN A 92 -7.80 20.44 -24.36
CA GLN A 92 -7.66 19.03 -24.76
C GLN A 92 -6.59 18.29 -23.93
N THR A 93 -5.45 18.93 -23.68
CA THR A 93 -4.39 18.39 -22.82
C THR A 93 -4.89 18.18 -21.39
N THR A 94 -5.66 19.13 -20.85
CA THR A 94 -6.24 19.01 -19.51
C THR A 94 -7.28 17.90 -19.45
N LEU A 95 -8.14 17.74 -20.47
CA LEU A 95 -9.09 16.64 -20.57
C LEU A 95 -8.40 15.28 -20.58
N PHE A 96 -7.31 15.15 -21.33
CA PHE A 96 -6.52 13.92 -21.34
C PHE A 96 -5.94 13.60 -19.95
N SER A 97 -5.46 14.61 -19.23
CA SER A 97 -4.98 14.43 -17.84
C SER A 97 -6.08 13.95 -16.89
N VAL A 98 -7.32 14.45 -17.04
CA VAL A 98 -8.46 13.96 -16.26
C VAL A 98 -8.72 12.49 -16.54
N GLN A 99 -8.75 12.09 -17.82
CA GLN A 99 -8.98 10.68 -18.19
C GLN A 99 -7.89 9.74 -17.66
N GLN A 100 -6.62 10.17 -17.69
CA GLN A 100 -5.52 9.41 -17.10
C GLN A 100 -5.68 9.25 -15.59
N LEU A 101 -6.08 10.30 -14.88
CA LEU A 101 -6.31 10.24 -13.44
C LEU A 101 -7.51 9.35 -13.09
N GLU A 102 -8.59 9.40 -13.86
CA GLU A 102 -9.74 8.50 -13.69
C GLU A 102 -9.33 7.03 -13.84
N GLN A 103 -8.52 6.73 -14.85
CA GLN A 103 -7.96 5.39 -15.04
C GLN A 103 -7.07 4.98 -13.87
N ALA A 104 -6.20 5.88 -13.40
CA ALA A 104 -5.31 5.60 -12.27
C ALA A 104 -6.08 5.33 -10.96
N VAL A 105 -7.16 6.07 -10.70
CA VAL A 105 -8.06 5.83 -9.56
C VAL A 105 -8.69 4.45 -9.67
N ALA A 106 -9.25 4.09 -10.83
CA ALA A 106 -9.87 2.78 -11.03
C ALA A 106 -8.87 1.62 -10.86
N GLN A 107 -7.64 1.78 -11.36
CA GLN A 107 -6.57 0.80 -11.17
C GLN A 107 -6.21 0.65 -9.68
N LYS A 108 -6.14 1.74 -8.93
CA LYS A 108 -5.84 1.71 -7.50
C LYS A 108 -6.97 1.10 -6.67
N GLU A 109 -8.23 1.28 -7.06
CA GLU A 109 -9.37 0.58 -6.45
C GLU A 109 -9.31 -0.93 -6.67
N ASN A 110 -8.92 -1.35 -7.88
CA ASN A 110 -8.73 -2.77 -8.20
C ASN A 110 -7.57 -3.39 -7.40
N GLU A 111 -6.45 -2.67 -7.27
CA GLU A 111 -5.31 -3.08 -6.44
C GLU A 111 -5.72 -3.26 -4.98
N LEU A 112 -6.45 -2.29 -4.41
CA LEU A 112 -6.98 -2.40 -3.05
C LEU A 112 -7.94 -3.58 -2.90
N SER A 113 -8.80 -3.81 -3.89
CA SER A 113 -9.72 -4.94 -3.87
C SER A 113 -8.98 -6.28 -3.87
N LEU A 114 -7.89 -6.38 -4.64
CA LEU A 114 -7.01 -7.56 -4.66
C LEU A 114 -6.34 -7.78 -3.29
N LEU A 115 -5.77 -6.74 -2.69
CA LEU A 115 -5.14 -6.81 -1.37
C LEU A 115 -6.12 -7.23 -0.28
N LEU A 116 -7.40 -6.86 -0.42
CA LEU A 116 -8.48 -7.23 0.51
C LEU A 116 -9.12 -8.59 0.19
N GLY A 117 -8.67 -9.29 -0.85
CA GLY A 117 -9.20 -10.59 -1.27
C GLY A 117 -10.65 -10.55 -1.73
N ARG A 118 -11.11 -9.43 -2.29
CA ARG A 118 -12.48 -9.25 -2.78
C ARG A 118 -12.50 -8.96 -4.29
N ASN A 119 -13.66 -9.14 -4.90
CA ASN A 119 -13.86 -8.77 -6.30
C ASN A 119 -13.62 -7.27 -6.52
N PRO A 120 -13.09 -6.86 -7.70
CA PRO A 120 -12.93 -5.46 -8.07
C PRO A 120 -14.23 -4.67 -7.89
N GLY A 121 -14.12 -3.49 -7.29
CA GLY A 121 -15.27 -2.64 -7.05
C GLY A 121 -14.89 -1.36 -6.31
N PRO A 122 -15.84 -0.43 -6.17
CA PRO A 122 -15.59 0.86 -5.55
C PRO A 122 -15.15 0.68 -4.09
N VAL A 123 -14.17 1.50 -3.70
CA VAL A 123 -13.66 1.56 -2.33
C VAL A 123 -14.30 2.76 -1.63
N GLN A 124 -14.83 2.53 -0.43
CA GLN A 124 -15.42 3.59 0.36
C GLN A 124 -14.35 4.64 0.75
N ARG A 125 -14.65 5.93 0.47
CA ARG A 125 -13.79 7.04 0.84
C ARG A 125 -14.07 7.48 2.28
N GLY A 126 -13.00 7.57 3.06
CA GLY A 126 -13.06 8.15 4.40
C GLY A 126 -12.79 9.66 4.38
N ARG A 127 -12.04 10.14 5.37
CA ARG A 127 -11.66 11.56 5.47
C ARG A 127 -10.82 11.99 4.26
N PRO A 128 -10.91 13.27 3.84
CA PRO A 128 -10.02 13.81 2.82
C PRO A 128 -8.56 13.77 3.29
N ILE A 129 -7.62 13.77 2.34
CA ILE A 129 -6.20 13.55 2.62
C ILE A 129 -5.60 14.64 3.51
N ASP A 130 -6.04 15.87 3.35
CA ASP A 130 -5.64 17.05 4.15
C ASP A 130 -6.15 17.01 5.60
N ALA A 131 -7.17 16.21 5.89
CA ALA A 131 -7.68 15.96 7.23
C ALA A 131 -6.99 14.77 7.94
N LEU A 132 -6.03 14.12 7.29
CA LEU A 132 -5.26 13.03 7.90
C LEU A 132 -4.11 13.62 8.72
N SER A 133 -4.03 13.26 10.00
CA SER A 133 -2.90 13.61 10.86
C SER A 133 -1.91 12.45 10.95
N VAL A 134 -0.63 12.75 10.83
CA VAL A 134 0.42 11.78 11.11
C VAL A 134 0.58 11.67 12.62
N PRO A 135 0.45 10.48 13.23
CA PRO A 135 0.68 10.31 14.64
C PRO A 135 2.13 10.62 15.00
N ALA A 136 2.34 11.30 16.13
CA ALA A 136 3.69 11.57 16.62
C ALA A 136 4.35 10.23 17.01
N VAL A 137 5.48 9.93 16.40
CA VAL A 137 6.32 8.79 16.79
C VAL A 137 7.27 9.28 17.89
N PRO A 138 7.21 8.74 19.12
CA PRO A 138 8.13 9.15 20.18
C PRO A 138 9.56 8.83 19.80
N GLY A 139 10.49 9.77 20.05
CA GLY A 139 11.92 9.53 19.87
C GLY A 139 12.42 8.52 20.91
N GLY A 140 13.46 7.73 20.54
CA GLY A 140 14.07 6.75 21.43
C GLY A 140 13.20 5.52 21.67
N LEU A 141 12.90 4.78 20.58
CA LEU A 141 12.21 3.49 20.67
C LEU A 141 12.99 2.54 21.59
N PRO A 142 12.38 2.00 22.66
CA PRO A 142 13.05 1.05 23.55
C PRO A 142 13.51 -0.20 22.79
N SER A 143 14.59 -0.84 23.24
CA SER A 143 15.07 -2.13 22.69
C SER A 143 14.00 -3.24 22.73
N GLU A 144 12.99 -3.10 23.60
CA GLU A 144 11.82 -3.98 23.63
C GLU A 144 11.05 -4.04 22.31
N VAL A 145 11.09 -2.98 21.50
CA VAL A 145 10.46 -3.01 20.17
C VAL A 145 11.13 -4.02 19.25
N LEU A 146 12.45 -4.21 19.39
CA LEU A 146 13.19 -5.25 18.65
C LEU A 146 12.65 -6.64 18.99
N ALA A 147 12.44 -6.92 20.28
CA ALA A 147 11.92 -8.21 20.73
C ALA A 147 10.47 -8.49 20.24
N ARG A 148 9.71 -7.45 19.89
CA ARG A 148 8.36 -7.57 19.33
C ARG A 148 8.32 -7.74 17.82
N ARG A 149 9.45 -7.61 17.13
CA ARG A 149 9.52 -7.77 15.67
C ARG A 149 9.32 -9.23 15.28
N PRO A 150 8.35 -9.55 14.41
CA PRO A 150 8.08 -10.93 14.04
C PRO A 150 9.23 -11.60 13.26
N ASP A 151 10.00 -10.85 12.47
CA ASP A 151 11.17 -11.34 11.74
C ASP A 151 12.29 -11.77 12.69
N ILE A 152 12.52 -11.02 13.78
CA ILE A 152 13.49 -11.39 14.82
C ILE A 152 12.99 -12.63 15.58
N GLN A 153 11.73 -12.65 15.98
CA GLN A 153 11.13 -13.82 16.64
C GLN A 153 11.22 -15.08 15.77
N GLN A 154 11.00 -14.96 14.47
CA GLN A 154 11.18 -16.09 13.54
C GLN A 154 12.63 -16.59 13.53
N ALA A 155 13.61 -15.68 13.46
CA ALA A 155 15.03 -16.03 13.46
C ALA A 155 15.47 -16.69 14.79
N GLU A 156 14.98 -16.21 15.93
CA GLU A 156 15.20 -16.81 17.25
C GLU A 156 14.66 -18.24 17.32
N GLN A 157 13.44 -18.46 16.85
CA GLN A 157 12.83 -19.79 16.82
C GLN A 157 13.59 -20.74 15.87
N ALA A 158 14.10 -20.26 14.76
CA ALA A 158 14.95 -21.05 13.88
C ALA A 158 16.27 -21.47 14.57
N LEU A 159 16.86 -20.57 15.36
CA LEU A 159 18.06 -20.87 16.16
C LEU A 159 17.76 -21.93 17.25
N ILE A 160 16.64 -21.81 17.96
CA ILE A 160 16.20 -22.78 18.97
C ILE A 160 16.00 -24.16 18.33
N SER A 161 15.35 -24.22 17.16
CA SER A 161 15.16 -25.49 16.42
C SER A 161 16.50 -26.12 16.03
N ALA A 162 17.43 -25.31 15.49
CA ALA A 162 18.75 -25.80 15.11
C ALA A 162 19.53 -26.35 16.32
N ASN A 163 19.52 -25.66 17.46
CA ASN A 163 20.17 -26.12 18.70
C ASN A 163 19.53 -27.42 19.23
N ALA A 164 18.22 -27.53 19.19
CA ALA A 164 17.51 -28.76 19.61
C ALA A 164 17.91 -29.95 18.70
N ARG A 165 18.04 -29.73 17.38
CA ARG A 165 18.49 -30.77 16.43
C ARG A 165 19.92 -31.22 16.69
N ILE A 166 20.83 -30.30 17.10
CA ILE A 166 22.19 -30.66 17.53
C ILE A 166 22.10 -31.59 18.76
N GLY A 167 21.26 -31.29 19.74
CA GLY A 167 21.01 -32.13 20.90
C GLY A 167 20.48 -33.51 20.52
N ALA A 168 19.53 -33.59 19.57
CA ALA A 168 19.01 -34.85 19.07
C ALA A 168 20.04 -35.71 18.33
N ALA A 169 21.01 -35.07 17.66
CA ALA A 169 22.10 -35.78 16.96
C ALA A 169 23.19 -36.30 17.90
N LYS A 170 23.30 -35.74 19.11
CA LYS A 170 24.25 -36.18 20.14
C LYS A 170 23.68 -37.26 21.07
N ALA A 171 22.37 -37.39 21.11
CA ALA A 171 21.67 -38.38 21.93
C ALA A 171 21.55 -39.72 21.19
#